data_7587665746e0733d2d54a01365719e42
#
_entry.id   7587665746e0733d2d54a01365719e42
#
_cell.length_a   1.000
_cell.length_b   1.000
_cell.length_c   1.000
_cell.angle_alpha   90.00
_cell.angle_beta   90.00
_cell.angle_gamma   90.00
#
_symmetry.space_group_name_H-M   'P 1'
#
loop_
_entity.id
_entity.type
_entity.pdbx_description
1 polymer ?
#
loop_
_entity_poly.entity_id
_entity_poly.type
_entity_poly.pdbx_seq_one_letter_code
_entity_poly.pdbx_strand_id
1 'polypeptide(L)'
;SFPTRRSSDLALDFEKIDESCHYIPSGMNVWDGRQERFDLTELKCYRMLRDSKRLERSLGTLGGGNHFVEVDQSSDGTYYLVIHSGSRNLGKQVAELYQQLAVDLHKGKEKYFKQRDEIIQTYKAEGRRKEIQEALKELEKSYEVQILNVPEDICWLYGSFMEDYLHDVEICQRFARKNREKMAEIIFSSS
;
A
#
# COMPACT_ATOMS: atom_id res chain seq x y z
N SER A 1 -1.16 15.99 -13.73
CA SER A 1 -1.81 17.29 -13.58
C SER A 1 -3.04 17.10 -12.72
N PHE A 2 -3.03 17.67 -11.53
CA PHE A 2 -4.21 17.68 -10.67
C PHE A 2 -5.31 18.51 -11.35
N PRO A 3 -6.59 18.11 -11.28
CA PRO A 3 -7.67 18.97 -11.69
C PRO A 3 -7.67 20.17 -10.75
N THR A 4 -7.32 21.34 -11.27
CA THR A 4 -7.46 22.62 -10.59
C THR A 4 -8.95 22.89 -10.41
N ARG A 5 -9.52 22.58 -9.25
CA ARG A 5 -10.76 23.19 -8.80
C ARG A 5 -10.47 24.68 -8.60
N ARG A 6 -11.30 25.55 -9.14
CA ARG A 6 -11.14 27.00 -9.00
C ARG A 6 -11.23 27.37 -7.51
N SER A 7 -10.41 28.32 -7.09
CA SER A 7 -10.29 28.80 -5.71
C SER A 7 -11.61 29.29 -5.07
N SER A 8 -12.64 29.56 -5.87
CA SER A 8 -13.97 29.95 -5.37
C SER A 8 -14.73 28.85 -4.63
N ASP A 9 -14.32 27.58 -4.80
CA ASP A 9 -15.03 26.44 -4.21
C ASP A 9 -14.41 25.97 -2.88
N LEU A 10 -13.35 26.63 -2.41
CA LEU A 10 -12.59 26.32 -1.21
C LEU A 10 -12.33 27.58 -0.39
N ALA A 11 -13.39 28.34 -0.05
CA ALA A 11 -13.26 29.39 0.94
C ALA A 11 -13.05 28.76 2.32
N LEU A 12 -11.78 28.48 2.67
CA LEU A 12 -11.39 28.15 4.03
C LEU A 12 -11.56 29.41 4.89
N ASP A 13 -12.38 29.32 5.92
CA ASP A 13 -12.46 30.36 6.95
C ASP A 13 -11.27 30.18 7.89
N PHE A 14 -10.14 30.78 7.53
CA PHE A 14 -8.89 30.69 8.29
C PHE A 14 -8.98 31.26 9.69
N GLU A 15 -9.96 32.13 9.99
CA GLU A 15 -10.17 32.66 11.34
C GLU A 15 -10.68 31.58 12.30
N LYS A 16 -11.25 30.48 11.76
CA LYS A 16 -11.74 29.32 12.54
C LYS A 16 -10.74 28.17 12.62
N ILE A 17 -9.65 28.21 11.86
CA ILE A 17 -8.60 27.19 11.95
C ILE A 17 -7.70 27.57 13.11
N ASP A 18 -7.91 26.92 14.24
CA ASP A 18 -7.00 27.00 15.39
C ASP A 18 -5.57 26.59 14.96
N GLU A 19 -4.56 27.30 15.45
CA GLU A 19 -3.14 26.98 15.18
C GLU A 19 -2.79 25.51 15.50
N SER A 20 -3.52 24.86 16.38
CA SER A 20 -3.42 23.42 16.64
C SER A 20 -3.84 22.54 15.45
N CYS A 21 -4.61 23.06 14.51
CA CYS A 21 -5.05 22.32 13.32
C CYS A 21 -3.97 22.21 12.23
N HIS A 22 -2.92 23.00 12.29
CA HIS A 22 -1.81 22.99 11.31
C HIS A 22 -0.91 21.76 11.42
N TYR A 23 -1.00 21.02 12.52
CA TYR A 23 -0.21 19.83 12.76
C TYR A 23 -1.07 18.65 13.20
N ILE A 24 -1.25 17.69 12.29
CA ILE A 24 -1.82 16.38 12.65
C ILE A 24 -0.65 15.49 13.09
N PRO A 25 -0.52 15.17 14.38
CA PRO A 25 0.59 14.38 14.86
C PRO A 25 0.68 13.03 14.14
N SER A 26 1.90 12.63 13.84
CA SER A 26 2.19 11.29 13.30
C SER A 26 1.56 10.22 14.20
N GLY A 27 0.64 9.45 13.63
CA GLY A 27 -0.09 8.40 14.36
C GLY A 27 -1.43 8.79 14.97
N MET A 28 -1.84 10.06 14.91
CA MET A 28 -3.19 10.43 15.27
C MET A 28 -4.14 9.99 14.14
N ASN A 29 -5.07 9.10 14.48
CA ASN A 29 -6.21 8.83 13.61
C ASN A 29 -7.17 10.02 13.74
N VAL A 30 -7.33 10.79 12.69
CA VAL A 30 -8.39 11.79 12.64
C VAL A 30 -9.70 11.00 12.47
N TRP A 31 -10.40 10.81 13.56
CA TRP A 31 -11.52 9.90 13.66
C TRP A 31 -12.83 10.67 13.67
N ASP A 32 -13.66 10.53 12.64
CA ASP A 32 -15.01 11.11 12.59
C ASP A 32 -16.12 10.12 13.01
N GLY A 33 -15.75 8.97 13.56
CA GLY A 33 -16.71 7.92 13.92
C GLY A 33 -17.22 7.07 12.75
N ARG A 34 -16.91 7.43 11.51
CA ARG A 34 -17.29 6.68 10.30
C ARG A 34 -16.03 6.10 9.67
N GLN A 35 -15.59 4.94 10.13
CA GLN A 35 -14.46 4.26 9.53
C GLN A 35 -14.84 3.74 8.13
N GLU A 36 -14.55 4.54 7.11
CA GLU A 36 -14.48 4.02 5.75
C GLU A 36 -13.26 3.10 5.67
N ARG A 37 -13.49 1.85 5.30
CA ARG A 37 -12.42 0.87 5.10
C ARG A 37 -12.11 0.79 3.62
N PHE A 38 -10.85 0.70 3.32
CA PHE A 38 -10.40 0.40 1.96
C PHE A 38 -10.32 -1.12 1.79
N ASP A 39 -10.93 -1.65 0.74
CA ASP A 39 -10.87 -3.08 0.44
C ASP A 39 -9.49 -3.42 -0.16
N LEU A 40 -8.72 -4.21 0.57
CA LEU A 40 -7.40 -4.68 0.15
C LEU A 40 -7.43 -6.09 -0.45
N THR A 41 -8.61 -6.73 -0.51
CA THR A 41 -8.72 -8.14 -0.97
C THR A 41 -8.42 -8.31 -2.45
N GLU A 42 -8.47 -7.23 -3.23
CA GLU A 42 -8.07 -7.21 -4.65
C GLU A 42 -6.56 -7.42 -4.87
N LEU A 43 -5.73 -7.12 -3.86
CA LEU A 43 -4.28 -7.29 -3.97
C LEU A 43 -3.90 -8.75 -4.18
N LYS A 44 -3.05 -9.02 -5.15
CA LYS A 44 -2.47 -10.35 -5.40
C LYS A 44 -1.69 -10.85 -4.19
N CYS A 45 -0.95 -9.94 -3.55
CA CYS A 45 -0.18 -10.23 -2.34
C CYS A 45 -0.98 -10.14 -1.03
N TYR A 46 -2.31 -9.93 -1.06
CA TYR A 46 -3.15 -9.70 0.13
C TYR A 46 -2.86 -10.65 1.29
N ARG A 47 -2.74 -11.96 1.01
CA ARG A 47 -2.52 -12.98 2.04
C ARG A 47 -1.13 -12.94 2.71
N MET A 48 -0.19 -12.23 2.11
CA MET A 48 1.16 -12.05 2.61
C MET A 48 1.33 -10.76 3.42
N LEU A 49 0.32 -9.88 3.40
CA LEU A 49 0.31 -8.63 4.16
C LEU A 49 0.22 -8.91 5.66
N ARG A 50 1.02 -8.16 6.43
CA ARG A 50 0.95 -8.18 7.89
C ARG A 50 -0.09 -7.18 8.36
N ASP A 51 -0.95 -7.60 9.29
CA ASP A 51 -1.94 -6.75 9.94
C ASP A 51 -2.83 -5.97 8.94
N SER A 52 -3.43 -6.70 7.97
CA SER A 52 -4.28 -6.12 6.92
C SER A 52 -5.40 -5.25 7.50
N LYS A 53 -5.99 -5.63 8.65
CA LYS A 53 -7.03 -4.85 9.33
C LYS A 53 -6.54 -3.46 9.76
N ARG A 54 -5.29 -3.34 10.20
CA ARG A 54 -4.69 -2.05 10.54
C ARG A 54 -4.41 -1.22 9.30
N LEU A 55 -3.96 -1.86 8.21
CA LEU A 55 -3.77 -1.19 6.93
C LEU A 55 -5.08 -0.61 6.40
N GLU A 56 -6.15 -1.39 6.37
CA GLU A 56 -7.50 -0.95 5.96
C GLU A 56 -7.99 0.27 6.76
N ARG A 57 -7.67 0.30 8.07
CA ARG A 57 -8.05 1.38 8.98
C ARG A 57 -7.11 2.59 8.95
N SER A 58 -6.00 2.53 8.22
CA SER A 58 -5.04 3.64 8.16
C SER A 58 -5.43 4.74 7.18
N LEU A 59 -6.61 4.63 6.55
CA LEU A 59 -7.17 5.65 5.68
C LEU A 59 -7.47 6.93 6.47
N GLY A 60 -7.17 8.10 5.89
CA GLY A 60 -7.34 9.39 6.56
C GLY A 60 -6.24 9.70 7.59
N THR A 61 -5.09 9.02 7.55
CA THR A 61 -3.98 9.27 8.48
C THR A 61 -2.76 9.86 7.79
N LEU A 62 -2.06 10.80 8.45
CA LEU A 62 -0.94 11.52 7.86
C LEU A 62 0.30 10.63 7.69
N GLY A 63 0.76 9.98 8.74
CA GLY A 63 2.01 9.23 8.78
C GLY A 63 3.17 10.00 9.40
N GLY A 64 4.31 9.34 9.40
CA GLY A 64 5.56 9.91 9.88
C GLY A 64 6.56 10.18 8.76
N GLY A 65 7.74 10.68 9.13
CA GLY A 65 8.81 11.00 8.18
C GLY A 65 8.56 12.31 7.46
N ASN A 66 8.59 12.27 6.14
CA ASN A 66 8.43 13.44 5.27
C ASN A 66 6.96 13.77 4.91
N HIS A 67 6.00 13.15 5.59
CA HIS A 67 4.58 13.46 5.38
C HIS A 67 4.19 14.73 6.14
N PHE A 68 3.42 15.59 5.49
CA PHE A 68 2.98 16.86 6.09
C PHE A 68 1.62 17.31 5.54
N VAL A 69 1.00 18.23 6.26
CA VAL A 69 -0.14 19.03 5.82
C VAL A 69 0.23 20.48 6.09
N GLU A 70 0.08 21.33 5.10
CA GLU A 70 0.38 22.74 5.21
C GLU A 70 -0.59 23.58 4.38
N VAL A 71 -0.65 24.85 4.66
CA VAL A 71 -1.41 25.84 3.88
C VAL A 71 -0.42 26.83 3.30
N ASP A 72 -0.39 26.87 1.99
CA ASP A 72 0.47 27.78 1.22
C ASP A 72 -0.34 28.94 0.65
N GLN A 73 0.30 30.09 0.51
CA GLN A 73 -0.27 31.23 -0.19
C GLN A 73 0.52 31.51 -1.47
N SER A 74 -0.17 31.56 -2.59
CA SER A 74 0.43 31.95 -3.86
C SER A 74 0.59 33.50 -3.96
N SER A 75 1.34 33.94 -4.96
CA SER A 75 1.61 35.37 -5.19
C SER A 75 0.37 36.21 -5.51
N ASP A 76 -0.72 35.59 -5.95
CA ASP A 76 -2.02 36.23 -6.19
C ASP A 76 -2.92 36.29 -4.94
N GLY A 77 -2.40 35.80 -3.79
CA GLY A 77 -3.13 35.75 -2.52
C GLY A 77 -4.03 34.55 -2.33
N THR A 78 -4.05 33.59 -3.28
CA THR A 78 -4.85 32.37 -3.16
C THR A 78 -4.20 31.39 -2.19
N TYR A 79 -4.99 30.79 -1.29
CA TYR A 79 -4.52 29.77 -0.35
C TYR A 79 -4.74 28.36 -0.89
N TYR A 80 -3.77 27.48 -0.62
CA TYR A 80 -3.78 26.09 -1.02
C TYR A 80 -3.54 25.18 0.17
N LEU A 81 -4.42 24.19 0.36
CA LEU A 81 -4.16 23.10 1.29
C LEU A 81 -3.30 22.05 0.59
N VAL A 82 -2.08 21.84 1.09
CA VAL A 82 -1.12 20.87 0.58
C VAL A 82 -1.07 19.67 1.52
N ILE A 83 -1.39 18.49 0.99
CA ILE A 83 -1.34 17.24 1.73
C ILE A 83 -0.32 16.31 1.08
N HIS A 84 0.82 16.12 1.74
CA HIS A 84 1.84 15.17 1.33
C HIS A 84 1.76 13.90 2.18
N SER A 85 1.04 12.91 1.68
CA SER A 85 0.89 11.58 2.30
C SER A 85 0.70 10.52 1.22
N GLY A 86 1.02 9.28 1.56
CA GLY A 86 1.04 8.14 0.63
C GLY A 86 0.12 7.01 1.05
N SER A 87 0.44 5.81 0.54
CA SER A 87 -0.27 4.55 0.80
C SER A 87 0.02 3.98 2.19
N ARG A 88 0.61 4.75 3.06
CA ARG A 88 0.96 4.34 4.43
C ARG A 88 1.92 3.13 4.39
N ASN A 89 1.85 2.27 5.39
CA ASN A 89 2.66 1.05 5.44
C ASN A 89 2.28 0.01 4.36
N LEU A 90 1.13 0.19 3.69
CA LEU A 90 0.67 -0.71 2.63
C LEU A 90 1.69 -0.78 1.49
N GLY A 91 2.01 0.37 0.87
CA GLY A 91 2.94 0.39 -0.27
C GLY A 91 4.33 -0.09 0.09
N LYS A 92 4.79 0.17 1.33
CA LYS A 92 6.05 -0.38 1.82
C LYS A 92 6.03 -1.90 1.85
N GLN A 93 4.99 -2.51 2.44
CA GLN A 93 4.88 -3.98 2.50
C GLN A 93 4.78 -4.59 1.09
N VAL A 94 3.99 -4.00 0.19
CA VAL A 94 3.88 -4.46 -1.20
C VAL A 94 5.25 -4.41 -1.87
N ALA A 95 5.97 -3.29 -1.77
CA ALA A 95 7.30 -3.15 -2.37
C ALA A 95 8.30 -4.19 -1.82
N GLU A 96 8.33 -4.39 -0.50
CA GLU A 96 9.20 -5.38 0.15
C GLU A 96 8.90 -6.82 -0.29
N LEU A 97 7.61 -7.18 -0.40
CA LEU A 97 7.18 -8.50 -0.85
C LEU A 97 7.60 -8.78 -2.29
N TYR A 98 7.41 -7.83 -3.19
CA TYR A 98 7.77 -8.00 -4.59
C TYR A 98 9.28 -7.88 -4.83
N GLN A 99 10.01 -7.09 -4.03
CA GLN A 99 11.47 -7.09 -4.06
C GLN A 99 12.04 -8.45 -3.63
N GLN A 100 11.49 -9.04 -2.56
CA GLN A 100 11.88 -10.39 -2.15
C GLN A 100 11.53 -11.43 -3.22
N LEU A 101 10.38 -11.31 -3.85
CA LEU A 101 9.98 -12.19 -4.96
C LEU A 101 10.95 -12.06 -6.14
N ALA A 102 11.39 -10.84 -6.51
CA ALA A 102 12.38 -10.64 -7.55
C ALA A 102 13.70 -11.35 -7.22
N VAL A 103 14.20 -11.20 -6.00
CA VAL A 103 15.39 -11.92 -5.52
C VAL A 103 15.21 -13.43 -5.62
N ASP A 104 14.07 -13.95 -5.21
CA ASP A 104 13.76 -15.37 -5.26
C ASP A 104 13.70 -15.92 -6.69
N LEU A 105 13.14 -15.15 -7.63
CA LEU A 105 13.14 -15.51 -9.05
C LEU A 105 14.56 -15.58 -9.62
N HIS A 106 15.41 -14.62 -9.29
CA HIS A 106 16.82 -14.62 -9.68
C HIS A 106 17.65 -15.74 -9.02
N LYS A 107 17.21 -16.26 -7.87
CA LYS A 107 17.73 -17.49 -7.24
C LYS A 107 17.16 -18.76 -7.89
N GLY A 108 16.42 -18.65 -9.00
CA GLY A 108 15.90 -19.78 -9.78
C GLY A 108 14.60 -20.39 -9.25
N LYS A 109 13.93 -19.75 -8.26
CA LYS A 109 12.72 -20.30 -7.62
C LYS A 109 11.44 -20.30 -8.48
N GLU A 110 11.50 -19.92 -9.77
CA GLU A 110 10.31 -19.92 -10.63
C GLU A 110 9.65 -21.29 -10.72
N LYS A 111 10.47 -22.35 -10.92
CA LYS A 111 9.97 -23.73 -10.96
C LYS A 111 9.35 -24.15 -9.62
N TYR A 112 9.96 -23.74 -8.52
CA TYR A 112 9.43 -23.98 -7.18
C TYR A 112 8.05 -23.33 -7.01
N PHE A 113 7.85 -22.09 -7.43
CA PHE A 113 6.54 -21.43 -7.33
C PHE A 113 5.48 -22.13 -8.17
N LYS A 114 5.80 -22.56 -9.38
CA LYS A 114 4.88 -23.34 -10.24
C LYS A 114 4.47 -24.65 -9.56
N GLN A 115 5.44 -25.42 -9.09
CA GLN A 115 5.18 -26.69 -8.41
C GLN A 115 4.40 -26.50 -7.10
N ARG A 116 4.69 -25.44 -6.33
CA ARG A 116 3.95 -25.08 -5.13
C ARG A 116 2.47 -24.83 -5.44
N ASP A 117 2.19 -24.06 -6.47
CA ASP A 117 0.83 -23.70 -6.85
C ASP A 117 0.06 -24.92 -7.40
N GLU A 118 0.72 -25.79 -8.16
CA GLU A 118 0.17 -27.08 -8.60
C GLU A 118 -0.19 -27.99 -7.43
N ILE A 119 0.71 -28.14 -6.45
CA ILE A 119 0.45 -28.91 -5.22
C ILE A 119 -0.78 -28.35 -4.50
N ILE A 120 -0.83 -27.03 -4.30
CA ILE A 120 -1.94 -26.39 -3.60
C ILE A 120 -3.27 -26.62 -4.32
N GLN A 121 -3.29 -26.49 -5.65
CA GLN A 121 -4.51 -26.68 -6.45
C GLN A 121 -4.96 -28.16 -6.42
N THR A 122 -4.05 -29.08 -6.66
CA THR A 122 -4.34 -30.52 -6.70
C THR A 122 -4.89 -31.01 -5.35
N TYR A 123 -4.18 -30.71 -4.27
CA TYR A 123 -4.60 -31.15 -2.93
C TYR A 123 -5.91 -30.49 -2.47
N LYS A 124 -6.21 -29.25 -2.91
CA LYS A 124 -7.50 -28.64 -2.67
C LYS A 124 -8.62 -29.33 -3.44
N ALA A 125 -8.39 -29.68 -4.71
CA ALA A 125 -9.36 -30.38 -5.55
C ALA A 125 -9.68 -31.78 -5.00
N GLU A 126 -8.67 -32.48 -4.46
CA GLU A 126 -8.79 -33.78 -3.83
C GLU A 126 -9.33 -33.75 -2.39
N GLY A 127 -9.58 -32.55 -1.84
CA GLY A 127 -10.05 -32.41 -0.45
C GLY A 127 -8.98 -32.63 0.63
N ARG A 128 -7.71 -32.81 0.24
CA ARG A 128 -6.55 -33.15 1.10
C ARG A 128 -5.85 -31.92 1.68
N ARG A 129 -6.60 -30.91 2.07
CA ARG A 129 -6.05 -29.61 2.54
C ARG A 129 -5.07 -29.71 3.71
N LYS A 130 -5.24 -30.72 4.57
CA LYS A 130 -4.38 -30.93 5.75
C LYS A 130 -2.95 -31.36 5.38
N GLU A 131 -2.78 -31.98 4.23
CA GLU A 131 -1.49 -32.51 3.76
C GLU A 131 -0.66 -31.48 2.98
N ILE A 132 -1.28 -30.33 2.59
CA ILE A 132 -0.60 -29.28 1.80
C ILE A 132 0.68 -28.79 2.50
N GLN A 133 0.65 -28.57 3.81
CA GLN A 133 1.79 -28.08 4.57
C GLN A 133 3.00 -29.01 4.51
N GLU A 134 2.75 -30.33 4.58
CA GLU A 134 3.79 -31.34 4.54
C GLU A 134 4.39 -31.47 3.15
N ALA A 135 3.55 -31.52 2.12
CA ALA A 135 3.99 -31.54 0.73
C ALA A 135 4.82 -30.31 0.35
N LEU A 136 4.46 -29.12 0.84
CA LEU A 136 5.24 -27.90 0.63
C LEU A 136 6.59 -27.93 1.35
N LYS A 137 6.67 -28.49 2.54
CA LYS A 137 7.95 -28.68 3.25
C LYS A 137 8.90 -29.65 2.51
N GLU A 138 8.35 -30.70 1.90
CA GLU A 138 9.14 -31.63 1.10
C GLU A 138 9.65 -30.96 -0.17
N LEU A 139 8.81 -30.19 -0.86
CA LEU A 139 9.21 -29.41 -2.00
C LEU A 139 10.34 -28.43 -1.65
N GLU A 140 10.24 -27.73 -0.52
CA GLU A 140 11.24 -26.77 -0.06
C GLU A 140 12.59 -27.46 0.22
N LYS A 141 12.59 -28.66 0.81
CA LYS A 141 13.81 -29.43 1.07
C LYS A 141 14.48 -29.94 -0.21
N SER A 142 13.72 -30.23 -1.25
CA SER A 142 14.24 -30.75 -2.52
C SER A 142 14.78 -29.66 -3.45
N TYR A 143 14.60 -28.39 -3.08
CA TYR A 143 14.94 -27.27 -3.92
C TYR A 143 16.36 -26.74 -3.65
N GLU A 144 17.19 -26.71 -4.70
CA GLU A 144 18.53 -26.12 -4.66
C GLU A 144 18.49 -24.64 -5.06
N VAL A 145 18.91 -23.77 -4.16
CA VAL A 145 19.01 -22.33 -4.39
C VAL A 145 20.21 -22.01 -5.28
N GLN A 146 19.98 -21.30 -6.37
CA GLN A 146 21.06 -20.86 -7.25
C GLN A 146 21.76 -19.62 -6.66
N ILE A 147 23.05 -19.46 -7.00
CA ILE A 147 23.83 -18.28 -6.62
C ILE A 147 23.33 -17.09 -7.45
N LEU A 148 23.09 -15.96 -6.78
CA LEU A 148 22.73 -14.72 -7.47
C LEU A 148 23.90 -14.21 -8.32
N ASN A 149 23.57 -13.87 -9.58
CA ASN A 149 24.53 -13.26 -10.50
C ASN A 149 24.45 -11.71 -10.50
N VAL A 150 23.47 -11.14 -9.78
CA VAL A 150 23.23 -9.69 -9.65
C VAL A 150 23.00 -9.34 -8.18
N PRO A 151 23.32 -8.11 -7.73
CA PRO A 151 23.00 -7.65 -6.39
C PRO A 151 21.49 -7.72 -6.13
N GLU A 152 21.09 -8.02 -4.88
CA GLU A 152 19.69 -8.17 -4.50
C GLU A 152 18.86 -6.91 -4.78
N ASP A 153 19.47 -5.73 -4.60
CA ASP A 153 18.80 -4.42 -4.78
C ASP A 153 18.40 -4.12 -6.23
N ILE A 154 19.01 -4.80 -7.20
CA ILE A 154 18.73 -4.61 -8.62
C ILE A 154 18.10 -5.83 -9.28
N CYS A 155 17.64 -6.81 -8.50
CA CYS A 155 16.80 -7.89 -9.01
C CYS A 155 15.47 -7.32 -9.52
N TRP A 156 14.97 -7.85 -10.63
CA TRP A 156 13.74 -7.39 -11.27
C TRP A 156 12.72 -8.49 -11.42
N LEU A 157 11.45 -8.08 -11.56
CA LEU A 157 10.33 -8.94 -11.89
C LEU A 157 10.16 -9.05 -13.41
N TYR A 158 9.59 -10.15 -13.87
CA TYR A 158 9.27 -10.37 -15.28
C TYR A 158 8.01 -11.23 -15.44
N GLY A 159 7.43 -11.25 -16.66
CA GLY A 159 6.22 -11.99 -16.98
C GLY A 159 5.04 -11.64 -16.05
N SER A 160 4.27 -12.65 -15.67
CA SER A 160 3.09 -12.47 -14.81
C SER A 160 3.40 -11.90 -13.43
N PHE A 161 4.60 -12.11 -12.89
CA PHE A 161 5.01 -11.53 -11.61
C PHE A 161 5.14 -10.01 -11.68
N MET A 162 5.60 -9.49 -12.82
CA MET A 162 5.64 -8.03 -13.05
C MET A 162 4.22 -7.47 -13.20
N GLU A 163 3.34 -8.19 -13.92
CA GLU A 163 1.93 -7.78 -14.08
C GLU A 163 1.20 -7.73 -12.74
N ASP A 164 1.39 -8.74 -11.88
CA ASP A 164 0.83 -8.78 -10.53
C ASP A 164 1.35 -7.61 -9.67
N TYR A 165 2.64 -7.28 -9.78
CA TYR A 165 3.22 -6.13 -9.07
C TYR A 165 2.60 -4.81 -9.54
N LEU A 166 2.49 -4.59 -10.85
CA LEU A 166 1.90 -3.37 -11.39
C LEU A 166 0.44 -3.22 -10.99
N HIS A 167 -0.33 -4.31 -10.99
CA HIS A 167 -1.69 -4.33 -10.47
C HIS A 167 -1.74 -3.90 -8.99
N ASP A 168 -0.87 -4.45 -8.14
CA ASP A 168 -0.86 -4.14 -6.72
C ASP A 168 -0.35 -2.70 -6.45
N VAL A 169 0.57 -2.19 -7.27
CA VAL A 169 1.00 -0.78 -7.23
C VAL A 169 -0.17 0.16 -7.54
N GLU A 170 -1.00 -0.17 -8.54
CA GLU A 170 -2.20 0.63 -8.86
C GLU A 170 -3.16 0.71 -7.67
N ILE A 171 -3.39 -0.41 -6.97
CA ILE A 171 -4.20 -0.42 -5.76
C ILE A 171 -3.59 0.45 -4.66
N CYS A 172 -2.27 0.38 -4.47
CA CYS A 172 -1.56 1.26 -3.52
C CYS A 172 -1.70 2.74 -3.88
N GLN A 173 -1.69 3.09 -5.16
CA GLN A 173 -1.89 4.47 -5.65
C GLN A 173 -3.33 4.94 -5.41
N ARG A 174 -4.33 4.08 -5.66
CA ARG A 174 -5.74 4.35 -5.33
C ARG A 174 -5.92 4.59 -3.83
N PHE A 175 -5.29 3.74 -3.00
CA PHE A 175 -5.28 3.92 -1.55
C PHE A 175 -4.67 5.28 -1.15
N ALA A 176 -3.50 5.62 -1.69
CA ALA A 176 -2.82 6.88 -1.38
C ALA A 176 -3.67 8.12 -1.76
N ARG A 177 -4.36 8.06 -2.92
CA ARG A 177 -5.30 9.11 -3.33
C ARG A 177 -6.45 9.23 -2.33
N LYS A 178 -7.11 8.10 -2.03
CA LYS A 178 -8.24 8.06 -1.09
C LYS A 178 -7.83 8.52 0.31
N ASN A 179 -6.61 8.20 0.74
CA ASN A 179 -6.06 8.65 2.02
C ASN A 179 -5.98 10.19 2.09
N ARG A 180 -5.46 10.84 1.04
CA ARG A 180 -5.38 12.31 0.99
C ARG A 180 -6.76 12.96 0.86
N GLU A 181 -7.66 12.39 0.06
CA GLU A 181 -9.05 12.86 -0.05
C GLU A 181 -9.74 12.83 1.30
N LYS A 182 -9.61 11.71 2.05
CA LYS A 182 -10.19 11.58 3.38
C LYS A 182 -9.62 12.56 4.39
N MET A 183 -8.31 12.82 4.33
CA MET A 183 -7.68 13.84 5.17
C MET A 183 -8.23 15.24 4.87
N ALA A 184 -8.38 15.59 3.59
CA ALA A 184 -8.96 16.87 3.20
C ALA A 184 -10.43 17.00 3.67
N GLU A 185 -11.26 15.96 3.49
CA GLU A 185 -12.65 15.93 3.99
C GLU A 185 -12.72 16.22 5.49
N ILE A 186 -11.84 15.59 6.29
CA ILE A 186 -11.82 15.77 7.73
C ILE A 186 -11.43 17.21 8.10
N ILE A 187 -10.40 17.76 7.47
CA ILE A 187 -9.95 19.14 7.72
C ILE A 187 -11.09 20.12 7.42
N PHE A 188 -11.77 19.98 6.28
CA PHE A 188 -12.85 20.87 5.89
C PHE A 188 -14.14 20.68 6.69
N SER A 189 -14.40 19.48 7.24
CA SER A 189 -15.59 19.24 8.07
C SER A 189 -15.42 19.71 9.51
N SER A 190 -14.18 19.96 9.95
CA SER A 190 -13.84 20.39 11.31
C SER A 190 -13.71 21.90 11.42
N SER A 191 -13.72 22.62 10.30
CA SER A 191 -13.72 24.09 10.21
C SER A 191 -15.15 24.60 9.99
#